data_458b237233610d6423bead80614b7118
#
_entry.id   458b237233610d6423bead80614b7118
#
_cell.length_a   1.000
_cell.length_b   1.000
_cell.length_c   1.000
_cell.angle_alpha   90.00
_cell.angle_beta   90.00
_cell.angle_gamma   90.00
#
_symmetry.space_group_name_H-M   'P 1'
#
loop_
_entity.id
_entity.type
_entity.pdbx_description
1 polymer ?
#
loop_
_entity_poly.entity_id
_entity_poly.type
_entity_poly.pdbx_seq_one_letter_code
_entity_poly.pdbx_strand_id
1 'polypeptide(L)'
;EGFVKKIGVSLYNYGQIDCILGNYSIDLVQLPVNILDQRLLDSGHLKTLKKYNVEIHARSVFLQGLLLMQISDIPSWFNPIKGVLNVFHKEAKKRRISTLQLALSFVQSIDEIDKVVVGVNTLEQLHQIIEVMPLKVNIRDFSSLSISDKNFLNPSNWRI
;
A
#
# COMPACT_ATOMS: atom_id res chain seq x y z
N GLU A 1 7.60 -16.07 -28.78
CA GLU A 1 7.10 -17.47 -28.69
C GLU A 1 5.73 -17.59 -27.98
N GLY A 2 5.17 -16.49 -27.43
CA GLY A 2 3.80 -16.44 -26.91
C GLY A 2 3.55 -17.13 -25.55
N PHE A 3 4.59 -17.57 -24.84
CA PHE A 3 4.46 -18.21 -23.52
C PHE A 3 4.05 -17.25 -22.40
N VAL A 4 4.32 -15.96 -22.57
CA VAL A 4 4.01 -14.91 -21.59
C VAL A 4 3.20 -13.82 -22.28
N LYS A 5 2.10 -13.39 -21.62
CA LYS A 5 1.22 -12.32 -22.15
C LYS A 5 1.65 -10.94 -21.69
N LYS A 6 2.20 -10.82 -20.47
CA LYS A 6 2.64 -9.57 -19.86
C LYS A 6 3.95 -9.77 -19.12
N ILE A 7 4.84 -8.79 -19.19
CA ILE A 7 6.07 -8.73 -18.40
C ILE A 7 6.02 -7.52 -17.47
N GLY A 8 6.64 -7.60 -16.32
CA GLY A 8 6.63 -6.51 -15.37
C GLY A 8 7.72 -6.61 -14.33
N VAL A 9 7.77 -5.60 -13.47
CA VAL A 9 8.80 -5.48 -12.44
C VAL A 9 8.19 -5.10 -11.08
N SER A 10 8.86 -5.51 -10.01
CA SER A 10 8.54 -5.05 -8.66
C SER A 10 9.52 -3.94 -8.28
N LEU A 11 9.00 -2.77 -7.94
CA LEU A 11 9.78 -1.56 -7.66
C LEU A 11 9.43 -1.02 -6.27
N TYR A 12 10.28 -0.15 -5.73
CA TYR A 12 10.14 0.39 -4.38
C TYR A 12 10.03 1.91 -4.33
N ASN A 13 10.44 2.61 -5.38
CA ASN A 13 10.51 4.07 -5.38
C ASN A 13 10.40 4.66 -6.78
N TYR A 14 10.16 5.97 -6.84
CA TYR A 14 10.00 6.70 -8.10
C TYR A 14 11.25 6.70 -8.99
N GLY A 15 12.46 6.76 -8.43
CA GLY A 15 13.67 6.72 -9.25
C GLY A 15 13.84 5.41 -10.04
N GLN A 16 13.37 4.28 -9.47
CA GLN A 16 13.31 3.01 -10.20
C GLN A 16 12.25 3.04 -11.30
N ILE A 17 11.12 3.71 -11.07
CA ILE A 17 10.07 3.88 -12.09
C ILE A 17 10.63 4.68 -13.28
N ASP A 18 11.29 5.81 -13.02
CA ASP A 18 11.89 6.66 -14.06
C ASP A 18 12.92 5.89 -14.87
N CYS A 19 13.79 5.14 -14.18
CA CYS A 19 14.81 4.30 -14.84
C CYS A 19 14.18 3.26 -15.77
N ILE A 20 13.14 2.56 -15.30
CA ILE A 20 12.49 1.51 -16.11
C ILE A 20 11.75 2.12 -17.29
N LEU A 21 10.94 3.16 -17.07
CA LEU A 21 10.18 3.81 -18.15
C LEU A 21 11.08 4.45 -19.21
N GLY A 22 12.27 4.91 -18.80
CA GLY A 22 13.24 5.51 -19.73
C GLY A 22 13.99 4.50 -20.61
N ASN A 23 14.03 3.21 -20.21
CA ASN A 23 14.87 2.22 -20.88
C ASN A 23 14.12 0.98 -21.39
N TYR A 24 12.92 0.70 -20.89
CA TYR A 24 12.22 -0.54 -21.17
C TYR A 24 10.72 -0.33 -21.37
N SER A 25 10.13 -1.13 -22.25
CA SER A 25 8.68 -1.27 -22.35
C SER A 25 8.23 -2.41 -21.43
N ILE A 26 7.33 -2.11 -20.49
CA ILE A 26 6.78 -3.07 -19.53
C ILE A 26 5.25 -2.97 -19.51
N ASP A 27 4.60 -4.09 -19.20
CA ASP A 27 3.13 -4.16 -19.16
C ASP A 27 2.57 -3.87 -17.77
N LEU A 28 3.33 -4.20 -16.71
CA LEU A 28 2.86 -4.03 -15.34
C LEU A 28 3.99 -3.74 -14.34
N VAL A 29 3.61 -3.12 -13.22
CA VAL A 29 4.49 -2.91 -12.06
C VAL A 29 3.81 -3.37 -10.79
N GLN A 30 4.60 -3.88 -9.83
CA GLN A 30 4.18 -4.01 -8.44
C GLN A 30 4.87 -2.96 -7.58
N LEU A 31 4.08 -2.20 -6.81
CA LEU A 31 4.55 -1.07 -6.01
C LEU A 31 4.01 -1.15 -4.58
N PRO A 32 4.80 -0.77 -3.57
CA PRO A 32 4.28 -0.59 -2.22
C PRO A 32 3.40 0.66 -2.19
N VAL A 33 2.14 0.47 -1.81
CA VAL A 33 1.17 1.55 -1.59
C VAL A 33 0.29 1.18 -0.42
N ASN A 34 0.23 2.03 0.58
CA ASN A 34 -0.67 1.90 1.71
C ASN A 34 -0.95 3.27 2.33
N ILE A 35 -1.79 3.30 3.34
CA ILE A 35 -2.23 4.56 3.95
C ILE A 35 -1.09 5.36 4.63
N LEU A 36 0.04 4.71 4.98
CA LEU A 36 1.24 5.38 5.47
C LEU A 36 2.24 5.67 4.36
N ASP A 37 2.30 4.84 3.31
CA ASP A 37 3.20 5.04 2.16
C ASP A 37 2.44 5.62 0.97
N GLN A 38 2.33 6.95 0.95
CA GLN A 38 1.66 7.71 -0.11
C GLN A 38 2.65 8.36 -1.09
N ARG A 39 3.95 8.06 -0.97
CA ARG A 39 5.02 8.73 -1.74
C ARG A 39 4.81 8.69 -3.25
N LEU A 40 4.28 7.59 -3.79
CA LEU A 40 4.03 7.43 -5.22
C LEU A 40 2.77 8.15 -5.69
N LEU A 41 1.81 8.38 -4.79
CA LEU A 41 0.66 9.25 -5.03
C LEU A 41 1.11 10.71 -5.11
N ASP A 42 1.85 11.16 -4.08
CA ASP A 42 2.28 12.55 -3.94
C ASP A 42 3.22 12.99 -5.07
N SER A 43 4.08 12.08 -5.53
CA SER A 43 5.03 12.34 -6.61
C SER A 43 4.41 12.29 -8.02
N GLY A 44 3.15 11.85 -8.15
CA GLY A 44 2.44 11.74 -9.43
C GLY A 44 2.87 10.57 -10.33
N HIS A 45 3.76 9.68 -9.86
CA HIS A 45 4.28 8.57 -10.66
C HIS A 45 3.22 7.53 -11.02
N LEU A 46 2.18 7.34 -10.17
CA LEU A 46 1.06 6.47 -10.52
C LEU A 46 0.35 6.97 -11.80
N LYS A 47 0.09 8.28 -11.89
CA LYS A 47 -0.50 8.88 -13.10
C LYS A 47 0.41 8.76 -14.32
N THR A 48 1.73 8.89 -14.12
CA THR A 48 2.71 8.71 -15.18
C THR A 48 2.67 7.29 -15.73
N LEU A 49 2.68 6.28 -14.86
CA LEU A 49 2.56 4.88 -15.26
C LEU A 49 1.28 4.62 -16.08
N LYS A 50 0.14 5.19 -15.67
CA LYS A 50 -1.12 5.07 -16.43
C LYS A 50 -1.05 5.73 -17.81
N LYS A 51 -0.32 6.84 -17.99
CA LYS A 51 -0.08 7.45 -19.30
C LYS A 51 0.71 6.54 -20.23
N TYR A 52 1.57 5.68 -19.69
CA TYR A 52 2.32 4.66 -20.45
C TYR A 52 1.54 3.34 -20.60
N ASN A 53 0.26 3.30 -20.20
CA ASN A 53 -0.60 2.11 -20.20
C ASN A 53 -0.06 0.95 -19.35
N VAL A 54 0.72 1.23 -18.31
CA VAL A 54 1.27 0.24 -17.40
C VAL A 54 0.21 -0.13 -16.35
N GLU A 55 -0.03 -1.42 -16.17
CA GLU A 55 -0.91 -1.97 -15.12
C GLU A 55 -0.22 -1.85 -13.75
N ILE A 56 -0.93 -1.36 -12.73
CA ILE A 56 -0.36 -1.09 -11.40
C ILE A 56 -0.96 -2.04 -10.37
N HIS A 57 -0.11 -2.86 -9.78
CA HIS A 57 -0.47 -3.75 -8.67
C HIS A 57 0.07 -3.17 -7.36
N ALA A 58 -0.83 -2.74 -6.45
CA ALA A 58 -0.45 -2.30 -5.12
C ALA A 58 -0.15 -3.51 -4.22
N ARG A 59 1.03 -3.52 -3.59
CA ARG A 59 1.40 -4.49 -2.56
C ARG A 59 1.70 -3.79 -1.23
N SER A 60 2.00 -4.57 -0.19
CA SER A 60 2.31 -4.06 1.15
C SER A 60 1.19 -3.22 1.78
N VAL A 61 -0.04 -3.50 1.41
CA VAL A 61 -1.25 -2.75 1.82
C VAL A 61 -1.40 -2.71 3.34
N PHE A 62 -0.99 -3.79 4.03
CA PHE A 62 -1.05 -3.89 5.49
C PHE A 62 0.30 -3.64 6.16
N LEU A 63 1.34 -3.28 5.40
CA LEU A 63 2.70 -3.05 5.88
C LEU A 63 3.16 -4.19 6.81
N GLN A 64 3.24 -5.44 6.25
CA GLN A 64 3.57 -6.67 6.99
C GLN A 64 2.67 -6.93 8.21
N GLY A 65 1.41 -6.48 8.16
CA GLY A 65 0.47 -6.62 9.26
C GLY A 65 0.53 -5.51 10.33
N LEU A 66 1.52 -4.62 10.28
CA LEU A 66 1.67 -3.53 11.26
C LEU A 66 0.39 -2.69 11.42
N LEU A 67 -0.29 -2.39 10.29
CA LEU A 67 -1.54 -1.62 10.30
C LEU A 67 -2.71 -2.35 10.98
N LEU A 68 -2.60 -3.67 11.13
CA LEU A 68 -3.67 -4.51 11.71
C LEU A 68 -3.42 -4.85 13.19
N MET A 69 -2.20 -4.60 13.70
CA MET A 69 -1.83 -4.88 15.09
C MET A 69 -2.61 -3.98 16.06
N GLN A 70 -2.93 -4.52 17.24
CA GLN A 70 -3.39 -3.67 18.35
C GLN A 70 -2.25 -2.71 18.75
N ILE A 71 -2.61 -1.50 19.17
CA ILE A 71 -1.62 -0.46 19.53
C ILE A 71 -0.71 -0.90 20.68
N SER A 72 -1.22 -1.74 21.60
CA SER A 72 -0.44 -2.34 22.70
C SER A 72 0.66 -3.29 22.22
N ASP A 73 0.43 -3.96 21.09
CA ASP A 73 1.26 -5.07 20.61
C ASP A 73 2.32 -4.60 19.58
N ILE A 74 2.29 -3.31 19.26
CA ILE A 74 3.24 -2.71 18.31
C ILE A 74 4.64 -2.70 18.92
N PRO A 75 5.63 -3.34 18.26
CA PRO A 75 7.01 -3.37 18.72
C PRO A 75 7.60 -1.97 18.96
N SER A 76 8.49 -1.85 19.95
CA SER A 76 9.11 -0.57 20.34
C SER A 76 9.87 0.12 19.21
N TRP A 77 10.36 -0.64 18.21
CA TRP A 77 10.95 -0.09 17.00
C TRP A 77 10.07 0.97 16.33
N PHE A 78 8.74 0.80 16.38
CA PHE A 78 7.76 1.69 15.75
C PHE A 78 7.31 2.85 16.66
N ASN A 79 7.89 3.04 17.83
CA ASN A 79 7.52 4.14 18.74
C ASN A 79 7.52 5.52 18.04
N PRO A 80 8.48 5.86 17.15
CA PRO A 80 8.47 7.15 16.47
C PRO A 80 7.22 7.40 15.60
N ILE A 81 6.61 6.36 15.07
CA ILE A 81 5.40 6.46 14.24
C ILE A 81 4.12 6.01 14.95
N LYS A 82 4.21 5.63 16.23
CA LYS A 82 3.06 5.14 17.01
C LYS A 82 1.93 6.16 17.09
N GLY A 83 2.26 7.45 17.08
CA GLY A 83 1.29 8.55 17.00
C GLY A 83 0.43 8.48 15.74
N VAL A 84 1.04 8.26 14.59
CA VAL A 84 0.35 8.14 13.29
C VAL A 84 -0.51 6.87 13.26
N LEU A 85 0.00 5.74 13.77
CA LEU A 85 -0.76 4.50 13.89
C LEU A 85 -1.99 4.67 14.78
N ASN A 86 -1.87 5.40 15.90
CA ASN A 86 -3.01 5.75 16.76
C ASN A 86 -4.07 6.57 16.01
N VAL A 87 -3.66 7.54 15.18
CA VAL A 87 -4.60 8.33 14.38
C VAL A 87 -5.31 7.43 13.37
N PHE A 88 -4.60 6.53 12.68
CA PHE A 88 -5.18 5.57 11.76
C PHE A 88 -6.26 4.71 12.44
N HIS A 89 -5.98 4.16 13.64
CA HIS A 89 -6.96 3.38 14.40
C HIS A 89 -8.18 4.21 14.83
N LYS A 90 -7.96 5.47 15.25
CA LYS A 90 -9.05 6.39 15.57
C LYS A 90 -9.93 6.70 14.36
N GLU A 91 -9.35 6.86 13.18
CA GLU A 91 -10.09 7.08 11.94
C GLU A 91 -10.95 5.86 11.56
N ALA A 92 -10.45 4.64 11.70
CA ALA A 92 -11.24 3.43 11.51
C ALA A 92 -12.42 3.39 12.51
N LYS A 93 -12.15 3.59 13.79
CA LYS A 93 -13.18 3.62 14.84
C LYS A 93 -14.24 4.69 14.60
N LYS A 94 -13.84 5.90 14.21
CA LYS A 94 -14.75 7.02 13.89
C LYS A 94 -15.70 6.65 12.75
N ARG A 95 -15.21 5.90 11.75
CA ARG A 95 -16.00 5.40 10.63
C ARG A 95 -16.77 4.11 10.93
N ARG A 96 -16.62 3.55 12.14
CA ARG A 96 -17.23 2.27 12.56
C ARG A 96 -16.86 1.10 11.65
N ILE A 97 -15.62 1.06 11.19
CA ILE A 97 -15.06 0.00 10.36
C ILE A 97 -13.78 -0.56 10.97
N SER A 98 -13.36 -1.75 10.54
CA SER A 98 -12.08 -2.33 10.96
C SER A 98 -10.88 -1.62 10.34
N THR A 99 -9.71 -1.74 10.96
CA THR A 99 -8.44 -1.29 10.36
C THR A 99 -8.13 -1.99 9.04
N LEU A 100 -8.48 -3.28 8.92
CA LEU A 100 -8.43 -4.05 7.69
C LEU A 100 -9.26 -3.40 6.57
N GLN A 101 -10.53 -3.09 6.89
CA GLN A 101 -11.43 -2.45 5.94
C GLN A 101 -10.93 -1.06 5.53
N LEU A 102 -10.43 -0.25 6.47
CA LEU A 102 -9.90 1.08 6.14
C LEU A 102 -8.65 1.00 5.25
N ALA A 103 -7.71 0.08 5.56
CA ALA A 103 -6.49 -0.09 4.76
C ALA A 103 -6.80 -0.52 3.32
N LEU A 104 -7.71 -1.48 3.13
CA LEU A 104 -8.17 -1.90 1.80
C LEU A 104 -8.92 -0.79 1.08
N SER A 105 -9.85 -0.10 1.76
CA SER A 105 -10.62 1.00 1.21
C SER A 105 -9.75 2.12 0.69
N PHE A 106 -8.69 2.48 1.43
CA PHE A 106 -7.74 3.49 1.01
C PHE A 106 -7.09 3.13 -0.34
N VAL A 107 -6.48 1.96 -0.44
CA VAL A 107 -5.76 1.55 -1.66
C VAL A 107 -6.71 1.38 -2.85
N GLN A 108 -7.88 0.78 -2.63
CA GLN A 108 -8.88 0.59 -3.70
C GLN A 108 -9.59 1.88 -4.11
N SER A 109 -9.45 2.95 -3.34
CA SER A 109 -9.97 4.28 -3.72
C SER A 109 -9.01 5.08 -4.59
N ILE A 110 -7.80 4.57 -4.83
CA ILE A 110 -6.82 5.18 -5.75
C ILE A 110 -7.15 4.71 -7.16
N ASP A 111 -7.60 5.63 -7.99
CA ASP A 111 -8.11 5.30 -9.33
C ASP A 111 -7.05 4.70 -10.27
N GLU A 112 -5.76 4.96 -10.01
CA GLU A 112 -4.64 4.43 -10.79
C GLU A 112 -4.30 2.97 -10.46
N ILE A 113 -4.76 2.41 -9.34
CA ILE A 113 -4.47 1.03 -8.94
C ILE A 113 -5.41 0.05 -9.65
N ASP A 114 -4.84 -0.87 -10.40
CA ASP A 114 -5.61 -1.90 -11.14
C ASP A 114 -5.86 -3.13 -10.26
N LYS A 115 -4.91 -3.52 -9.41
CA LYS A 115 -5.03 -4.69 -8.53
C LYS A 115 -4.39 -4.46 -7.17
N VAL A 116 -4.93 -5.12 -6.17
CA VAL A 116 -4.38 -5.17 -4.81
C VAL A 116 -3.84 -6.57 -4.55
N VAL A 117 -2.55 -6.65 -4.20
CA VAL A 117 -1.88 -7.90 -3.87
C VAL A 117 -1.76 -8.01 -2.35
N VAL A 118 -2.36 -9.04 -1.79
CA VAL A 118 -2.35 -9.31 -0.36
C VAL A 118 -1.76 -10.69 -0.08
N GLY A 119 -0.97 -10.79 0.99
CA GLY A 119 -0.48 -12.06 1.52
C GLY A 119 -1.29 -12.47 2.75
N VAL A 120 -1.52 -13.77 2.91
CA VAL A 120 -2.19 -14.35 4.08
C VAL A 120 -1.39 -15.55 4.58
N ASN A 121 -1.42 -15.80 5.88
CA ASN A 121 -0.77 -16.94 6.51
C ASN A 121 -1.78 -18.01 6.93
N THR A 122 -3.06 -17.66 7.03
CA THR A 122 -4.13 -18.58 7.46
C THR A 122 -5.37 -18.44 6.59
N LEU A 123 -6.18 -19.49 6.56
CA LEU A 123 -7.47 -19.49 5.88
C LEU A 123 -8.41 -18.43 6.47
N GLU A 124 -8.37 -18.23 7.78
CA GLU A 124 -9.17 -17.23 8.46
C GLU A 124 -8.86 -15.81 7.98
N GLN A 125 -7.56 -15.46 7.84
CA GLN A 125 -7.14 -14.16 7.29
C GLN A 125 -7.66 -13.98 5.84
N LEU A 126 -7.63 -15.04 5.03
CA LEU A 126 -8.17 -14.99 3.69
C LEU A 126 -9.68 -14.71 3.71
N HIS A 127 -10.43 -15.41 4.55
CA HIS A 127 -11.88 -15.19 4.72
C HIS A 127 -12.15 -13.75 5.14
N GLN A 128 -11.46 -13.24 6.15
CA GLN A 128 -11.63 -11.86 6.61
C GLN A 128 -11.39 -10.84 5.49
N ILE A 129 -10.40 -11.05 4.63
CA ILE A 129 -10.13 -10.15 3.50
C ILE A 129 -11.21 -10.24 2.43
N ILE A 130 -11.71 -11.44 2.11
CA ILE A 130 -12.74 -11.66 1.08
C ILE A 130 -14.10 -11.09 1.55
N GLU A 131 -14.42 -11.25 2.83
CA GLU A 131 -15.69 -10.78 3.40
C GLU A 131 -15.74 -9.26 3.59
N VAL A 132 -14.59 -8.61 3.66
CA VAL A 132 -14.53 -7.16 3.78
C VAL A 132 -15.03 -6.50 2.49
N MET A 133 -16.08 -5.69 2.63
CA MET A 133 -16.56 -4.81 1.56
C MET A 133 -15.82 -3.47 1.63
N PRO A 134 -14.86 -3.19 0.73
CA PRO A 134 -14.17 -1.91 0.73
C PRO A 134 -15.13 -0.76 0.43
N LEU A 135 -14.91 0.36 1.07
CA LEU A 135 -15.68 1.58 0.90
C LEU A 135 -14.90 2.55 0.00
N LYS A 136 -15.60 3.28 -0.85
CA LYS A 136 -14.96 4.42 -1.53
C LYS A 136 -14.71 5.51 -0.50
N VAL A 137 -13.45 5.90 -0.33
CA VAL A 137 -13.03 6.97 0.59
C VAL A 137 -12.32 8.08 -0.17
N ASN A 138 -12.38 9.30 0.34
CA ASN A 138 -11.55 10.37 -0.19
C ASN A 138 -10.12 10.20 0.35
N ILE A 139 -9.19 9.82 -0.51
CA ILE A 139 -7.79 9.55 -0.13
C ILE A 139 -7.10 10.77 0.50
N ARG A 140 -7.52 12.00 0.13
CA ARG A 140 -6.95 13.25 0.68
C ARG A 140 -7.23 13.43 2.17
N ASP A 141 -8.30 12.83 2.70
CA ASP A 141 -8.61 12.87 4.14
C ASP A 141 -7.53 12.18 4.99
N PHE A 142 -6.68 11.36 4.36
CA PHE A 142 -5.62 10.58 5.02
C PHE A 142 -4.21 11.08 4.71
N SER A 143 -4.06 12.24 4.05
CA SER A 143 -2.73 12.79 3.71
C SER A 143 -1.85 13.01 4.95
N SER A 144 -2.45 13.37 6.09
CA SER A 144 -1.74 13.54 7.37
C SER A 144 -1.18 12.23 7.97
N LEU A 145 -1.60 11.07 7.45
CA LEU A 145 -1.06 9.77 7.85
C LEU A 145 0.17 9.37 7.05
N SER A 146 0.48 10.09 5.95
CA SER A 146 1.67 9.81 5.14
C SER A 146 2.95 10.02 5.96
N ILE A 147 3.87 9.05 5.86
CA ILE A 147 5.20 9.17 6.41
C ILE A 147 6.23 9.01 5.28
N SER A 148 7.40 9.61 5.44
CA SER A 148 8.47 9.57 4.44
C SER A 148 9.68 8.72 4.86
N ASP A 149 9.78 8.37 6.14
CA ASP A 149 10.94 7.64 6.66
C ASP A 149 10.93 6.18 6.17
N LYS A 150 11.90 5.87 5.31
CA LYS A 150 12.09 4.55 4.72
C LYS A 150 12.40 3.45 5.74
N ASN A 151 12.88 3.81 6.94
CA ASN A 151 13.12 2.83 7.99
C ASN A 151 11.83 2.15 8.46
N PHE A 152 10.70 2.85 8.38
CA PHE A 152 9.39 2.29 8.76
C PHE A 152 8.60 1.77 7.56
N LEU A 153 8.80 2.36 6.37
CA LEU A 153 8.06 1.97 5.16
C LEU A 153 8.65 0.75 4.43
N ASN A 154 9.94 0.49 4.62
CA ASN A 154 10.60 -0.68 4.01
C ASN A 154 10.87 -1.75 5.07
N PRO A 155 10.13 -2.88 5.05
CA PRO A 155 10.31 -3.96 6.02
C PRO A 155 11.73 -4.55 6.08
N SER A 156 12.52 -4.42 5.02
CA SER A 156 13.92 -4.87 5.01
C SER A 156 14.82 -4.06 5.97
N ASN A 157 14.36 -2.91 6.43
CA ASN A 157 15.09 -2.05 7.37
C ASN A 157 14.67 -2.29 8.84
N TRP A 158 13.65 -3.10 9.08
CA TRP A 158 13.12 -3.31 10.43
C TRP A 158 14.09 -4.11 11.30
N ARG A 159 14.18 -3.73 12.56
CA ARG A 159 15.01 -4.38 13.59
C ARG A 159 14.09 -4.87 14.72
N ILE A 160 13.23 -5.83 14.37
CA ILE A 160 12.23 -6.45 15.26
C ILE A 160 12.49 -7.93 15.40
#